data_28c1626eb66b00ddac5c883ed77fea96
#
_entry.id   28c1626eb66b00ddac5c883ed77fea96
#
_cell.length_a   1.000
_cell.length_b   1.000
_cell.length_c   1.000
_cell.angle_alpha   90.00
_cell.angle_beta   90.00
_cell.angle_gamma   90.00
#
_symmetry.space_group_name_H-M   'P 1'
#
loop_
_entity.id
_entity.type
_entity.pdbx_description
1 polymer ?
#
loop_
_entity_poly.entity_id
_entity_poly.type
_entity_poly.pdbx_seq_one_letter_code
_entity_poly.pdbx_strand_id
1 'polypeptide(L)'
;GRFIDKSNRIKATDAVKGLVSVTPKKAIKLVNGEEKTVTINEISKKDIIVCRPGEKIAVDGIVRKGRTNINESLITGESKPVHKEVGDEVVAGSINCNGYIEYEAVRIGRETNISNIVKMVVEATNSKTDIQRFVDKVSGIFVPAIFIIAILAGILNFVVIKDVANAINVFVTVLVVACPCALGIATPLAMVVSIGKLSKNGIFIKSSESLEILKNIKNVVFDKTGTLTNGKFSVVDKNISDDNMVILQSIEFNSKHPIAQSICDYSDFSKLKVDNFREIEGYGVQADIGNMTYYVGSSKFVKEQCVDNIYIEDEKRFLDKGYTIIYLFTNEKVLGIVGLADTVKAGVKELIIELKNMNKNVYMLTGDNEASAKIIANEIGIDNVESNLTPKQKLVYISNLNENTNSVMMVGDGINDSPSLKAAAIGVSVEGGSDISADSSDIILMNSNMEIISLLLKVGNKTNRIIKQNLFWAVFYNCLMIVVATGLLPIHINPMIASMAMMMSSLMVVFNSLRLL
;
A
#
# COMPACT_ATOMS: atom_id res chain seq x y z
N GLY A 1 -19.26 28.38 12.36
CA GLY A 1 -17.98 27.92 11.86
C GLY A 1 -17.49 26.65 12.56
N ARG A 2 -17.10 26.71 13.84
CA ARG A 2 -16.50 25.57 14.59
C ARG A 2 -17.41 24.32 14.67
N PHE A 3 -18.72 24.47 14.72
CA PHE A 3 -19.63 23.33 14.78
C PHE A 3 -19.71 22.56 13.45
N ILE A 4 -19.75 23.31 12.33
CA ILE A 4 -19.73 22.74 10.97
C ILE A 4 -18.38 22.09 10.69
N ASP A 5 -17.28 22.72 11.11
CA ASP A 5 -15.91 22.20 10.98
C ASP A 5 -15.75 20.88 11.77
N LYS A 6 -16.25 20.83 13.00
CA LYS A 6 -16.28 19.61 13.82
C LYS A 6 -17.17 18.52 13.22
N SER A 7 -18.34 18.88 12.66
CA SER A 7 -19.25 17.94 12.01
C SER A 7 -18.69 17.37 10.70
N ASN A 8 -18.00 18.20 9.90
CA ASN A 8 -17.35 17.77 8.67
C ASN A 8 -16.13 16.88 8.93
N ARG A 9 -15.34 17.19 9.97
CA ARG A 9 -14.26 16.29 10.46
C ARG A 9 -14.84 14.96 10.95
N ILE A 10 -15.97 14.96 11.64
CA ILE A 10 -16.66 13.74 12.09
C ILE A 10 -17.13 12.90 10.90
N LYS A 11 -17.76 13.50 9.87
CA LYS A 11 -18.19 12.78 8.66
C LYS A 11 -17.02 12.22 7.85
N ALA A 12 -15.90 12.94 7.81
CA ALA A 12 -14.68 12.46 7.20
C ALA A 12 -14.06 11.29 8.01
N THR A 13 -14.16 11.35 9.34
CA THR A 13 -13.79 10.26 10.25
C THR A 13 -14.79 9.08 10.15
N ASP A 14 -16.01 9.27 9.64
CA ASP A 14 -16.98 8.18 9.47
C ASP A 14 -16.56 7.18 8.38
N ALA A 15 -15.79 7.59 7.38
CA ALA A 15 -15.12 6.66 6.46
C ALA A 15 -14.09 5.78 7.19
N VAL A 16 -13.42 6.34 8.21
CA VAL A 16 -12.49 5.62 9.10
C VAL A 16 -13.25 4.78 10.14
N LYS A 17 -14.39 5.29 10.63
CA LYS A 17 -15.26 4.51 11.55
C LYS A 17 -15.85 3.26 10.87
N GLY A 18 -16.01 3.27 9.55
CA GLY A 18 -16.35 2.06 8.78
C GLY A 18 -15.32 0.96 9.02
N LEU A 19 -14.03 1.29 9.07
CA LEU A 19 -12.93 0.35 9.38
C LEU A 19 -12.95 -0.07 10.88
N VAL A 20 -13.29 0.83 11.80
CA VAL A 20 -13.37 0.52 13.25
C VAL A 20 -14.55 -0.39 13.59
N SER A 21 -15.66 -0.26 12.85
CA SER A 21 -16.89 -1.05 13.10
C SER A 21 -16.83 -2.46 12.50
N VAL A 22 -15.69 -2.83 11.88
CA VAL A 22 -15.54 -4.11 11.18
C VAL A 22 -15.32 -5.28 12.13
N THR A 23 -14.61 -5.10 13.23
CA THR A 23 -14.37 -6.18 14.19
C THR A 23 -15.64 -6.49 15.02
N PRO A 24 -15.98 -7.78 15.20
CA PRO A 24 -17.14 -8.18 16.01
C PRO A 24 -16.89 -7.81 17.48
N LYS A 25 -17.94 -7.54 18.24
CA LYS A 25 -17.82 -7.22 19.68
C LYS A 25 -17.61 -8.46 20.56
N LYS A 26 -17.95 -9.63 20.06
CA LYS A 26 -17.88 -10.93 20.75
C LYS A 26 -17.25 -11.96 19.83
N ALA A 27 -16.62 -12.97 20.42
CA ALA A 27 -16.04 -14.11 19.73
C ALA A 27 -16.32 -15.41 20.51
N ILE A 28 -16.16 -16.54 19.85
CA ILE A 28 -16.28 -17.86 20.47
C ILE A 28 -14.86 -18.37 20.77
N LYS A 29 -14.53 -18.49 22.04
CA LYS A 29 -13.26 -19.04 22.53
C LYS A 29 -13.45 -20.48 22.98
N LEU A 30 -12.51 -21.34 22.63
CA LEU A 30 -12.48 -22.73 23.09
C LEU A 30 -11.74 -22.79 24.45
N VAL A 31 -12.45 -23.21 25.50
CA VAL A 31 -11.88 -23.37 26.86
C VAL A 31 -12.08 -24.80 27.29
N ASN A 32 -11.00 -25.56 27.47
CA ASN A 32 -11.04 -26.99 27.85
C ASN A 32 -11.90 -27.86 26.92
N GLY A 33 -11.99 -27.51 25.64
CA GLY A 33 -12.79 -28.22 24.64
C GLY A 33 -14.26 -27.76 24.54
N GLU A 34 -14.70 -26.84 25.39
CA GLU A 34 -16.06 -26.24 25.33
C GLU A 34 -16.02 -24.84 24.72
N GLU A 35 -17.03 -24.53 23.91
CA GLU A 35 -17.20 -23.22 23.30
C GLU A 35 -17.80 -22.22 24.28
N LYS A 36 -17.12 -21.10 24.50
CA LYS A 36 -17.58 -20.01 25.35
C LYS A 36 -17.60 -18.70 24.58
N THR A 37 -18.74 -18.01 24.56
CA THR A 37 -18.82 -16.66 24.02
C THR A 37 -18.16 -15.67 24.98
N VAL A 38 -17.16 -14.94 24.49
CA VAL A 38 -16.39 -13.95 25.23
C VAL A 38 -16.43 -12.60 24.52
N THR A 39 -16.14 -11.51 25.23
CA THR A 39 -15.90 -10.21 24.60
C THR A 39 -14.47 -10.20 24.02
N ILE A 40 -14.22 -9.37 22.98
CA ILE A 40 -12.88 -9.28 22.38
C ILE A 40 -11.79 -8.92 23.40
N ASN A 41 -12.14 -8.11 24.41
CA ASN A 41 -11.19 -7.69 25.45
C ASN A 41 -10.78 -8.83 26.41
N GLU A 42 -11.51 -9.94 26.42
CA GLU A 42 -11.23 -11.14 27.23
C GLU A 42 -10.37 -12.16 26.48
N ILE A 43 -10.05 -11.90 25.22
CA ILE A 43 -9.18 -12.77 24.42
C ILE A 43 -7.72 -12.47 24.77
N SER A 44 -6.96 -13.51 25.03
CA SER A 44 -5.51 -13.46 25.28
C SER A 44 -4.72 -14.09 24.12
N LYS A 45 -3.44 -13.74 24.00
CA LYS A 45 -2.56 -14.41 23.02
C LYS A 45 -2.52 -15.91 23.31
N LYS A 46 -2.50 -16.72 22.26
CA LYS A 46 -2.56 -18.21 22.25
C LYS A 46 -3.95 -18.79 22.58
N ASP A 47 -4.97 -17.98 22.78
CA ASP A 47 -6.33 -18.51 22.86
C ASP A 47 -6.78 -19.09 21.52
N ILE A 48 -7.51 -20.20 21.56
CA ILE A 48 -8.12 -20.79 20.37
C ILE A 48 -9.50 -20.18 20.18
N ILE A 49 -9.69 -19.57 19.02
CA ILE A 49 -10.94 -18.90 18.64
C ILE A 49 -11.61 -19.69 17.51
N VAL A 50 -12.91 -19.88 17.64
CA VAL A 50 -13.73 -20.53 16.61
C VAL A 50 -14.34 -19.47 15.71
N CYS A 51 -14.33 -19.71 14.39
CA CYS A 51 -15.00 -18.87 13.42
C CYS A 51 -15.79 -19.74 12.43
N ARG A 52 -17.09 -19.49 12.36
CA ARG A 52 -18.04 -20.21 11.51
C ARG A 52 -18.28 -19.46 10.20
N PRO A 53 -18.86 -20.13 9.18
CA PRO A 53 -19.26 -19.46 7.93
C PRO A 53 -20.16 -18.24 8.19
N GLY A 54 -19.84 -17.14 7.52
CA GLY A 54 -20.55 -15.86 7.67
C GLY A 54 -20.11 -15.01 8.86
N GLU A 55 -19.30 -15.55 9.77
CA GLU A 55 -18.77 -14.79 10.91
C GLU A 55 -17.51 -13.99 10.53
N LYS A 56 -17.24 -12.96 11.31
CA LYS A 56 -16.02 -12.14 11.18
C LYS A 56 -14.92 -12.67 12.07
N ILE A 57 -13.68 -12.64 11.56
CA ILE A 57 -12.48 -12.91 12.35
C ILE A 57 -12.35 -11.85 13.44
N ALA A 58 -12.21 -12.27 14.68
CA ALA A 58 -12.24 -11.39 15.84
C ALA A 58 -10.90 -10.70 16.14
N VAL A 59 -9.81 -11.46 16.02
CA VAL A 59 -8.41 -11.04 16.29
C VAL A 59 -7.50 -11.67 15.24
N ASP A 60 -6.30 -11.12 15.02
CA ASP A 60 -5.34 -11.74 14.10
C ASP A 60 -4.81 -13.06 14.71
N GLY A 61 -4.67 -14.07 13.88
CA GLY A 61 -4.23 -15.38 14.33
C GLY A 61 -3.75 -16.30 13.22
N ILE A 62 -3.43 -17.53 13.60
CA ILE A 62 -2.96 -18.60 12.70
C ILE A 62 -3.96 -19.76 12.77
N VAL A 63 -4.42 -20.24 11.63
CA VAL A 63 -5.33 -21.38 11.53
C VAL A 63 -4.65 -22.62 12.12
N ARG A 64 -5.31 -23.27 13.07
CA ARG A 64 -4.85 -24.52 13.71
C ARG A 64 -5.65 -25.73 13.28
N LYS A 65 -6.91 -25.52 12.83
CA LYS A 65 -7.78 -26.59 12.35
C LYS A 65 -8.80 -26.07 11.35
N GLY A 66 -9.10 -26.88 10.34
CA GLY A 66 -10.06 -26.57 9.29
C GLY A 66 -9.44 -25.87 8.08
N ARG A 67 -10.28 -25.57 7.11
CA ARG A 67 -9.96 -24.82 5.89
C ARG A 67 -11.17 -24.00 5.46
N THR A 68 -10.93 -22.84 4.88
CA THR A 68 -12.00 -21.94 4.44
C THR A 68 -11.51 -20.94 3.40
N ASN A 69 -12.46 -20.25 2.76
CA ASN A 69 -12.16 -19.05 1.99
C ASN A 69 -12.53 -17.82 2.83
N ILE A 70 -11.63 -16.85 2.92
CA ILE A 70 -11.80 -15.63 3.72
C ILE A 70 -11.86 -14.43 2.79
N ASN A 71 -12.90 -13.60 2.96
CA ASN A 71 -13.01 -12.33 2.27
C ASN A 71 -12.26 -11.24 3.08
N GLU A 72 -11.10 -10.83 2.56
CA GLU A 72 -10.22 -9.82 3.15
C GLU A 72 -10.40 -8.43 2.49
N SER A 73 -11.45 -8.25 1.66
CA SER A 73 -11.66 -7.04 0.82
C SER A 73 -11.69 -5.72 1.59
N LEU A 74 -12.06 -5.74 2.87
CA LEU A 74 -12.07 -4.56 3.73
C LEU A 74 -10.66 -4.06 4.08
N ILE A 75 -9.65 -4.92 3.97
CA ILE A 75 -8.25 -4.63 4.31
C ILE A 75 -7.44 -4.50 3.02
N THR A 76 -7.54 -5.47 2.13
CA THR A 76 -6.77 -5.51 0.89
C THR A 76 -7.41 -4.72 -0.25
N GLY A 77 -8.72 -4.49 -0.21
CA GLY A 77 -9.49 -3.93 -1.31
C GLY A 77 -9.83 -4.94 -2.42
N GLU A 78 -9.36 -6.19 -2.31
CA GLU A 78 -9.62 -7.26 -3.30
C GLU A 78 -10.92 -7.98 -2.98
N SER A 79 -11.81 -8.10 -3.98
CA SER A 79 -13.12 -8.74 -3.79
C SER A 79 -13.07 -10.27 -3.83
N LYS A 80 -11.96 -10.88 -4.30
CA LYS A 80 -11.82 -12.32 -4.41
C LYS A 80 -11.46 -12.92 -3.05
N PRO A 81 -12.24 -13.88 -2.52
CA PRO A 81 -11.88 -14.56 -1.28
C PRO A 81 -10.57 -15.36 -1.41
N VAL A 82 -9.75 -15.31 -0.38
CA VAL A 82 -8.47 -16.01 -0.28
C VAL A 82 -8.66 -17.34 0.43
N HIS A 83 -8.11 -18.41 -0.12
CA HIS A 83 -8.11 -19.74 0.53
C HIS A 83 -7.16 -19.74 1.73
N LYS A 84 -7.59 -20.32 2.84
CA LYS A 84 -6.82 -20.43 4.09
C LYS A 84 -6.94 -21.86 4.64
N GLU A 85 -5.79 -22.41 5.01
CA GLU A 85 -5.66 -23.75 5.62
C GLU A 85 -4.79 -23.72 6.89
N VAL A 86 -4.52 -24.86 7.46
CA VAL A 86 -3.73 -24.97 8.70
C VAL A 86 -2.32 -24.40 8.49
N GLY A 87 -1.96 -23.41 9.32
CA GLY A 87 -0.69 -22.67 9.25
C GLY A 87 -0.81 -21.27 8.66
N ASP A 88 -1.90 -20.97 7.95
CA ASP A 88 -2.11 -19.65 7.35
C ASP A 88 -2.55 -18.59 8.37
N GLU A 89 -2.14 -17.36 8.12
CA GLU A 89 -2.59 -16.20 8.90
C GLU A 89 -4.02 -15.78 8.50
N VAL A 90 -4.81 -15.41 9.51
CA VAL A 90 -6.13 -14.76 9.37
C VAL A 90 -6.12 -13.41 10.05
N VAL A 91 -6.78 -12.42 9.44
CA VAL A 91 -6.74 -11.02 9.86
C VAL A 91 -8.08 -10.59 10.44
N ALA A 92 -8.04 -9.88 11.57
CA ALA A 92 -9.22 -9.35 12.25
C ALA A 92 -10.08 -8.48 11.32
N GLY A 93 -11.39 -8.67 11.36
CA GLY A 93 -12.34 -7.93 10.53
C GLY A 93 -12.67 -8.57 9.19
N SER A 94 -11.88 -9.54 8.72
CA SER A 94 -12.19 -10.35 7.53
C SER A 94 -13.41 -11.24 7.76
N ILE A 95 -14.08 -11.66 6.68
CA ILE A 95 -15.30 -12.47 6.77
C ILE A 95 -14.97 -13.91 6.31
N ASN A 96 -15.28 -14.87 7.19
CA ASN A 96 -15.22 -16.28 6.84
C ASN A 96 -16.39 -16.64 5.91
N CYS A 97 -16.09 -17.13 4.68
CA CYS A 97 -17.12 -17.36 3.67
C CYS A 97 -17.85 -18.71 3.82
N ASN A 98 -17.11 -19.81 3.96
CA ASN A 98 -17.72 -21.15 3.75
C ASN A 98 -17.21 -22.30 4.63
N GLY A 99 -16.13 -22.13 5.40
CA GLY A 99 -15.55 -23.20 6.22
C GLY A 99 -15.68 -22.96 7.71
N TYR A 100 -15.50 -24.01 8.50
CA TYR A 100 -15.29 -23.93 9.94
C TYR A 100 -13.81 -23.94 10.23
N ILE A 101 -13.30 -22.96 10.98
CA ILE A 101 -11.92 -22.90 11.38
C ILE A 101 -11.76 -22.65 12.88
N GLU A 102 -10.70 -23.23 13.45
CA GLU A 102 -10.17 -22.87 14.76
C GLU A 102 -8.82 -22.22 14.54
N TYR A 103 -8.61 -21.02 15.07
CA TYR A 103 -7.36 -20.29 14.92
C TYR A 103 -6.83 -19.80 16.27
N GLU A 104 -5.52 -19.78 16.40
CA GLU A 104 -4.82 -19.32 17.59
C GLU A 104 -4.60 -17.81 17.51
N ALA A 105 -5.02 -17.06 18.54
CA ALA A 105 -4.84 -15.63 18.60
C ALA A 105 -3.37 -15.24 18.77
N VAL A 106 -2.83 -14.46 17.82
CA VAL A 106 -1.44 -14.00 17.80
C VAL A 106 -1.35 -12.52 18.17
N ARG A 107 -2.15 -11.66 17.52
CA ARG A 107 -2.22 -10.22 17.80
C ARG A 107 -3.64 -9.86 18.29
N ILE A 108 -3.72 -9.15 19.41
CA ILE A 108 -4.97 -8.83 20.08
C ILE A 108 -5.12 -7.32 20.34
N GLY A 109 -6.34 -6.84 20.43
CA GLY A 109 -6.67 -5.46 20.81
C GLY A 109 -5.99 -4.43 19.91
N ARG A 110 -5.11 -3.61 20.47
CA ARG A 110 -4.40 -2.53 19.75
C ARG A 110 -3.28 -3.00 18.83
N GLU A 111 -2.85 -4.26 18.98
CA GLU A 111 -1.76 -4.84 18.16
C GLU A 111 -2.30 -5.47 16.87
N THR A 112 -3.61 -5.57 16.67
CA THR A 112 -4.19 -6.14 15.45
C THR A 112 -3.88 -5.27 14.24
N ASN A 113 -3.72 -5.90 13.07
CA ASN A 113 -3.48 -5.20 11.80
C ASN A 113 -4.52 -4.10 11.54
N ILE A 114 -5.81 -4.39 11.79
CA ILE A 114 -6.87 -3.40 11.62
C ILE A 114 -6.73 -2.21 12.58
N SER A 115 -6.30 -2.44 13.82
CA SER A 115 -6.07 -1.36 14.79
C SER A 115 -4.90 -0.46 14.37
N ASN A 116 -3.82 -1.05 13.85
CA ASN A 116 -2.67 -0.32 13.31
C ASN A 116 -3.06 0.50 12.08
N ILE A 117 -3.85 -0.06 11.16
CA ILE A 117 -4.38 0.64 9.99
C ILE A 117 -5.23 1.85 10.42
N VAL A 118 -6.17 1.65 11.35
CA VAL A 118 -7.01 2.73 11.88
C VAL A 118 -6.16 3.82 12.51
N LYS A 119 -5.17 3.47 13.30
CA LYS A 119 -4.23 4.43 13.90
C LYS A 119 -3.50 5.24 12.84
N MET A 120 -2.94 4.59 11.81
CA MET A 120 -2.27 5.26 10.69
C MET A 120 -3.20 6.25 9.96
N VAL A 121 -4.42 5.83 9.64
CA VAL A 121 -5.39 6.71 8.95
C VAL A 121 -5.78 7.91 9.82
N VAL A 122 -5.95 7.71 11.14
CA VAL A 122 -6.23 8.81 12.08
C VAL A 122 -5.04 9.76 12.19
N GLU A 123 -3.81 9.26 12.28
CA GLU A 123 -2.60 10.07 12.31
C GLU A 123 -2.42 10.84 11.00
N ALA A 124 -2.60 10.18 9.85
CA ALA A 124 -2.56 10.83 8.55
C ALA A 124 -3.56 11.99 8.44
N THR A 125 -4.80 11.77 8.86
CA THR A 125 -5.85 12.81 8.77
C THR A 125 -5.62 13.99 9.73
N ASN A 126 -4.88 13.78 10.82
CA ASN A 126 -4.55 14.81 11.80
C ASN A 126 -3.23 15.54 11.49
N SER A 127 -2.38 15.01 10.63
CA SER A 127 -1.12 15.65 10.24
C SER A 127 -1.38 16.88 9.37
N LYS A 128 -0.59 17.96 9.58
CA LYS A 128 -0.69 19.18 8.80
C LYS A 128 0.26 19.14 7.61
N THR A 129 -0.26 19.46 6.43
CA THR A 129 0.53 19.63 5.21
C THR A 129 1.22 21.00 5.15
N ASP A 130 2.21 21.14 4.26
CA ASP A 130 2.87 22.43 4.02
C ASP A 130 1.91 23.49 3.51
N ILE A 131 0.99 23.09 2.62
CA ILE A 131 -0.08 23.99 2.15
C ILE A 131 -0.93 24.48 3.32
N GLN A 132 -1.27 23.59 4.26
CA GLN A 132 -2.06 23.98 5.43
C GLN A 132 -1.29 24.93 6.36
N ARG A 133 0.00 24.67 6.61
CA ARG A 133 0.88 25.59 7.37
C ARG A 133 0.95 26.97 6.71
N PHE A 134 1.07 27.00 5.38
CA PHE A 134 1.06 28.25 4.60
C PHE A 134 -0.28 29.00 4.74
N VAL A 135 -1.41 28.29 4.62
CA VAL A 135 -2.75 28.87 4.79
C VAL A 135 -2.95 29.44 6.19
N ASP A 136 -2.50 28.73 7.24
CA ASP A 136 -2.55 29.20 8.63
C ASP A 136 -1.76 30.51 8.80
N LYS A 137 -0.57 30.61 8.19
CA LYS A 137 0.27 31.81 8.20
C LYS A 137 -0.39 32.99 7.48
N VAL A 138 -0.93 32.77 6.29
CA VAL A 138 -1.66 33.78 5.51
C VAL A 138 -2.88 34.26 6.29
N SER A 139 -3.66 33.36 6.88
CA SER A 139 -4.82 33.73 7.70
C SER A 139 -4.45 34.56 8.91
N GLY A 140 -3.28 34.29 9.53
CA GLY A 140 -2.76 35.06 10.65
C GLY A 140 -2.44 36.52 10.31
N ILE A 141 -2.11 36.83 9.05
CA ILE A 141 -1.87 38.22 8.55
C ILE A 141 -3.17 38.82 8.02
N PHE A 142 -3.98 38.03 7.34
CA PHE A 142 -5.20 38.46 6.69
C PHE A 142 -6.23 39.02 7.68
N VAL A 143 -6.46 38.33 8.82
CA VAL A 143 -7.47 38.75 9.80
C VAL A 143 -7.18 40.15 10.40
N PRO A 144 -5.96 40.45 10.90
CA PRO A 144 -5.63 41.82 11.35
C PRO A 144 -5.76 42.88 10.25
N ALA A 145 -5.33 42.56 9.01
CA ALA A 145 -5.45 43.50 7.89
C ALA A 145 -6.90 43.84 7.59
N ILE A 146 -7.79 42.87 7.59
CA ILE A 146 -9.23 43.08 7.38
C ILE A 146 -9.85 43.88 8.52
N PHE A 147 -9.42 43.65 9.77
CA PHE A 147 -9.91 44.43 10.89
C PHE A 147 -9.63 45.95 10.70
N ILE A 148 -8.44 46.29 10.20
CA ILE A 148 -8.06 47.67 9.86
C ILE A 148 -8.93 48.19 8.70
N ILE A 149 -9.14 47.38 7.64
CA ILE A 149 -9.99 47.75 6.50
C ILE A 149 -11.44 48.00 6.96
N ALA A 150 -11.96 47.17 7.85
CA ALA A 150 -13.32 47.31 8.39
C ALA A 150 -13.49 48.64 9.16
N ILE A 151 -12.49 48.99 9.99
CA ILE A 151 -12.48 50.30 10.72
C ILE A 151 -12.46 51.44 9.71
N LEU A 152 -11.55 51.43 8.75
CA LEU A 152 -11.42 52.49 7.74
C LEU A 152 -12.70 52.61 6.89
N ALA A 153 -13.30 51.49 6.47
CA ALA A 153 -14.56 51.50 5.73
C ALA A 153 -15.72 52.08 6.56
N GLY A 154 -15.81 51.72 7.85
CA GLY A 154 -16.80 52.26 8.76
C GLY A 154 -16.65 53.80 8.96
N ILE A 155 -15.42 54.27 9.19
CA ILE A 155 -15.12 55.69 9.34
C ILE A 155 -15.44 56.45 8.02
N LEU A 156 -15.01 55.95 6.89
CA LEU A 156 -15.27 56.56 5.58
C LEU A 156 -16.78 56.70 5.32
N ASN A 157 -17.54 55.64 5.58
CA ASN A 157 -19.01 55.67 5.43
C ASN A 157 -19.66 56.67 6.39
N PHE A 158 -19.17 56.78 7.64
CA PHE A 158 -19.67 57.78 8.57
C PHE A 158 -19.43 59.20 8.10
N VAL A 159 -18.24 59.47 7.57
CA VAL A 159 -17.88 60.81 7.06
C VAL A 159 -18.74 61.21 5.85
N VAL A 160 -19.01 60.26 4.94
CA VAL A 160 -19.75 60.48 3.70
C VAL A 160 -21.25 60.58 3.94
N ILE A 161 -21.82 59.61 4.69
CA ILE A 161 -23.28 59.44 4.84
C ILE A 161 -23.78 60.09 6.13
N LYS A 162 -22.92 60.35 7.11
CA LYS A 162 -23.23 60.91 8.45
C LYS A 162 -24.27 60.10 9.25
N ASP A 163 -24.38 58.79 8.94
CA ASP A 163 -25.25 57.85 9.64
C ASP A 163 -24.42 56.79 10.39
N VAL A 164 -24.51 56.82 11.73
CA VAL A 164 -23.79 55.89 12.61
C VAL A 164 -24.27 54.48 12.43
N ALA A 165 -25.56 54.26 12.21
CA ALA A 165 -26.12 52.93 12.03
C ALA A 165 -25.58 52.28 10.75
N ASN A 166 -25.49 53.08 9.66
CA ASN A 166 -24.89 52.61 8.39
C ASN A 166 -23.41 52.31 8.53
N ALA A 167 -22.64 53.17 9.23
CA ALA A 167 -21.21 52.95 9.48
C ALA A 167 -20.95 51.65 10.27
N ILE A 168 -21.73 51.39 11.31
CA ILE A 168 -21.65 50.14 12.08
C ILE A 168 -22.03 48.93 11.21
N ASN A 169 -23.05 49.08 10.38
CA ASN A 169 -23.50 48.00 9.50
C ASN A 169 -22.39 47.64 8.47
N VAL A 170 -21.72 48.59 7.86
CA VAL A 170 -20.60 48.39 6.97
C VAL A 170 -19.43 47.71 7.70
N PHE A 171 -19.04 48.23 8.87
CA PHE A 171 -18.00 47.65 9.70
C PHE A 171 -18.25 46.19 10.02
N VAL A 172 -19.45 45.85 10.51
CA VAL A 172 -19.85 44.48 10.82
C VAL A 172 -19.90 43.60 9.56
N THR A 173 -20.43 44.14 8.45
CA THR A 173 -20.53 43.41 7.18
C THR A 173 -19.15 43.01 6.67
N VAL A 174 -18.16 43.94 6.66
CA VAL A 174 -16.79 43.65 6.26
C VAL A 174 -16.15 42.59 7.15
N LEU A 175 -16.34 42.64 8.47
CA LEU A 175 -15.83 41.63 9.39
C LEU A 175 -16.47 40.25 9.17
N VAL A 176 -17.75 40.19 8.90
CA VAL A 176 -18.46 38.94 8.63
C VAL A 176 -17.97 38.31 7.32
N VAL A 177 -17.89 39.11 6.23
CA VAL A 177 -17.45 38.62 4.91
C VAL A 177 -16.01 38.13 4.92
N ALA A 178 -15.17 38.75 5.72
CA ALA A 178 -13.73 38.49 5.77
C ALA A 178 -13.34 37.18 6.51
N CYS A 179 -14.32 36.46 7.07
CA CYS A 179 -14.00 35.17 7.70
C CYS A 179 -13.42 34.18 6.69
N PRO A 180 -12.18 33.69 6.85
CA PRO A 180 -11.56 32.76 5.93
C PRO A 180 -12.02 31.30 6.19
N CYS A 181 -13.33 31.11 6.54
CA CYS A 181 -13.85 29.80 6.94
C CYS A 181 -13.66 28.73 5.85
N ALA A 182 -13.93 29.07 4.59
CA ALA A 182 -13.74 28.17 3.45
C ALA A 182 -12.26 27.81 3.23
N LEU A 183 -11.36 28.77 3.49
CA LEU A 183 -9.92 28.57 3.34
C LEU A 183 -9.39 27.54 4.36
N GLY A 184 -9.88 27.60 5.62
CA GLY A 184 -9.46 26.68 6.68
C GLY A 184 -9.89 25.23 6.48
N ILE A 185 -11.00 24.97 5.74
CA ILE A 185 -11.49 23.60 5.47
C ILE A 185 -11.03 23.06 4.11
N ALA A 186 -10.52 23.88 3.21
CA ALA A 186 -10.21 23.54 1.83
C ALA A 186 -9.21 22.38 1.72
N THR A 187 -8.12 22.42 2.47
CA THR A 187 -7.07 21.39 2.45
C THR A 187 -7.47 20.14 3.27
N PRO A 188 -7.87 20.28 4.56
CA PRO A 188 -8.20 19.11 5.38
C PRO A 188 -9.29 18.22 4.76
N LEU A 189 -10.35 18.82 4.22
CA LEU A 189 -11.45 18.06 3.64
C LEU A 189 -11.01 17.27 2.41
N ALA A 190 -10.26 17.88 1.49
CA ALA A 190 -9.75 17.19 0.31
C ALA A 190 -8.81 16.03 0.69
N MET A 191 -7.93 16.24 1.70
CA MET A 191 -7.03 15.21 2.21
C MET A 191 -7.80 14.02 2.79
N VAL A 192 -8.78 14.27 3.66
CA VAL A 192 -9.56 13.20 4.29
C VAL A 192 -10.34 12.38 3.28
N VAL A 193 -10.97 13.04 2.29
CA VAL A 193 -11.71 12.33 1.23
C VAL A 193 -10.76 11.47 0.40
N SER A 194 -9.58 11.97 0.07
CA SER A 194 -8.58 11.23 -0.70
C SER A 194 -7.98 10.06 0.07
N ILE A 195 -7.62 10.25 1.34
CA ILE A 195 -7.11 9.19 2.21
C ILE A 195 -8.19 8.11 2.37
N GLY A 196 -9.45 8.50 2.59
CA GLY A 196 -10.56 7.55 2.69
C GLY A 196 -10.79 6.74 1.40
N LYS A 197 -10.63 7.36 0.22
CA LYS A 197 -10.68 6.65 -1.06
C LYS A 197 -9.53 5.67 -1.22
N LEU A 198 -8.31 6.08 -0.91
CA LEU A 198 -7.12 5.25 -1.02
C LEU A 198 -7.18 4.05 -0.06
N SER A 199 -7.60 4.28 1.18
CA SER A 199 -7.76 3.22 2.18
C SER A 199 -8.77 2.15 1.77
N LYS A 200 -9.86 2.52 1.08
CA LYS A 200 -10.84 1.56 0.53
C LYS A 200 -10.24 0.66 -0.58
N ASN A 201 -9.14 1.07 -1.18
CA ASN A 201 -8.42 0.32 -2.20
C ASN A 201 -7.16 -0.35 -1.64
N GLY A 202 -7.04 -0.50 -0.31
CA GLY A 202 -5.89 -1.14 0.32
C GLY A 202 -4.61 -0.29 0.33
N ILE A 203 -4.70 1.04 0.12
CA ILE A 203 -3.57 1.96 0.16
C ILE A 203 -3.65 2.79 1.45
N PHE A 204 -2.72 2.58 2.36
CA PHE A 204 -2.67 3.28 3.65
C PHE A 204 -1.53 4.28 3.69
N ILE A 205 -1.87 5.54 3.97
CA ILE A 205 -0.96 6.67 4.02
C ILE A 205 -0.73 7.06 5.47
N LYS A 206 0.54 7.22 5.89
CA LYS A 206 0.88 7.59 7.27
C LYS A 206 0.76 9.08 7.56
N SER A 207 0.93 9.93 6.54
CA SER A 207 0.82 11.39 6.72
C SER A 207 0.15 12.07 5.53
N SER A 208 -0.60 13.14 5.79
CA SER A 208 -1.15 14.00 4.72
C SER A 208 -0.05 14.65 3.88
N GLU A 209 1.14 14.83 4.45
CA GLU A 209 2.32 15.38 3.76
C GLU A 209 2.77 14.46 2.64
N SER A 210 2.80 13.13 2.87
CA SER A 210 3.13 12.14 1.85
C SER A 210 2.17 12.23 0.65
N LEU A 211 0.87 12.43 0.88
CA LEU A 211 -0.11 12.63 -0.20
C LEU A 211 0.14 13.94 -0.97
N GLU A 212 0.61 14.98 -0.29
CA GLU A 212 0.97 16.26 -0.93
C GLU A 212 2.21 16.12 -1.82
N ILE A 213 3.24 15.37 -1.38
CA ILE A 213 4.50 15.16 -2.10
C ILE A 213 4.29 14.37 -3.40
N LEU A 214 3.26 13.52 -3.50
CA LEU A 214 2.97 12.71 -4.70
C LEU A 214 2.92 13.54 -6.00
N LYS A 215 2.50 14.80 -5.93
CA LYS A 215 2.50 15.73 -7.09
C LYS A 215 3.88 15.99 -7.67
N ASN A 216 4.92 15.89 -6.84
CA ASN A 216 6.30 16.21 -7.20
C ASN A 216 7.05 14.99 -7.75
N ILE A 217 6.52 13.78 -7.57
CA ILE A 217 7.19 12.53 -7.99
C ILE A 217 7.38 12.54 -9.50
N LYS A 218 8.63 12.35 -9.92
CA LYS A 218 9.06 12.21 -11.32
C LYS A 218 9.68 10.85 -11.58
N ASN A 219 10.41 10.32 -10.59
CA ASN A 219 11.14 9.08 -10.67
C ASN A 219 10.45 8.05 -9.77
N VAL A 220 10.11 6.90 -10.33
CA VAL A 220 9.55 5.75 -9.60
C VAL A 220 10.56 4.62 -9.69
N VAL A 221 11.08 4.22 -8.54
CA VAL A 221 12.11 3.22 -8.41
C VAL A 221 11.52 1.98 -7.75
N PHE A 222 11.69 0.84 -8.37
CA PHE A 222 11.20 -0.44 -7.87
C PHE A 222 12.37 -1.32 -7.45
N ASP A 223 12.22 -1.99 -6.31
CA ASP A 223 12.98 -3.21 -6.08
C ASP A 223 12.46 -4.33 -6.98
N LYS A 224 13.31 -5.32 -7.32
CA LYS A 224 12.89 -6.45 -8.14
C LYS A 224 12.17 -7.50 -7.31
N THR A 225 12.88 -8.07 -6.33
CA THR A 225 12.48 -9.31 -5.65
C THR A 225 11.38 -9.08 -4.62
N GLY A 226 10.26 -9.82 -4.72
CA GLY A 226 9.11 -9.62 -3.84
C GLY A 226 8.28 -8.36 -4.12
N THR A 227 8.76 -7.46 -4.99
CA THR A 227 8.09 -6.22 -5.38
C THR A 227 7.52 -6.32 -6.78
N LEU A 228 8.36 -6.33 -7.81
CA LEU A 228 7.93 -6.55 -9.21
C LEU A 228 7.68 -8.03 -9.49
N THR A 229 8.33 -8.91 -8.72
CA THR A 229 8.21 -10.35 -8.84
C THR A 229 7.55 -10.94 -7.58
N ASN A 230 7.13 -12.20 -7.66
CA ASN A 230 6.47 -12.89 -6.55
C ASN A 230 7.41 -13.18 -5.37
N GLY A 231 8.74 -13.04 -5.55
CA GLY A 231 9.75 -13.37 -4.53
C GLY A 231 9.88 -14.87 -4.25
N LYS A 232 9.20 -15.69 -5.04
CA LYS A 232 9.24 -17.15 -4.96
C LYS A 232 9.58 -17.72 -6.33
N PHE A 233 10.45 -18.71 -6.34
CA PHE A 233 10.70 -19.46 -7.55
C PHE A 233 9.45 -20.23 -7.99
N SER A 234 9.28 -20.38 -9.29
CA SER A 234 8.26 -21.25 -9.89
C SER A 234 8.89 -22.02 -11.03
N VAL A 235 8.41 -23.23 -11.29
CA VAL A 235 8.81 -23.99 -12.48
C VAL A 235 8.20 -23.31 -13.70
N VAL A 236 9.08 -22.76 -14.57
CA VAL A 236 8.67 -21.98 -15.74
C VAL A 236 8.90 -22.73 -17.06
N ASP A 237 9.83 -23.70 -17.07
CA ASP A 237 10.10 -24.55 -18.22
C ASP A 237 10.63 -25.90 -17.73
N LYS A 238 10.41 -26.97 -18.46
CA LYS A 238 10.91 -28.30 -18.10
C LYS A 238 11.25 -29.15 -19.32
N ASN A 239 12.27 -29.98 -19.21
CA ASN A 239 12.50 -31.12 -20.08
C ASN A 239 12.78 -32.34 -19.21
N ILE A 240 11.70 -32.95 -18.74
CA ILE A 240 11.67 -34.12 -17.86
C ILE A 240 10.38 -34.88 -18.10
N SER A 241 10.42 -36.21 -18.10
CA SER A 241 9.21 -37.02 -18.21
C SER A 241 8.31 -36.89 -16.97
N ASP A 242 7.03 -37.12 -17.11
CA ASP A 242 6.10 -37.00 -15.96
C ASP A 242 6.44 -38.01 -14.84
N ASP A 243 6.90 -39.21 -15.16
CA ASP A 243 7.36 -40.17 -14.14
C ASP A 243 8.59 -39.66 -13.37
N ASN A 244 9.56 -39.09 -14.08
CA ASN A 244 10.74 -38.51 -13.46
C ASN A 244 10.40 -37.23 -12.68
N MET A 245 9.37 -36.47 -13.10
CA MET A 245 8.88 -35.32 -12.34
C MET A 245 8.29 -35.74 -10.99
N VAL A 246 7.54 -36.87 -10.95
CA VAL A 246 7.05 -37.45 -9.67
C VAL A 246 8.20 -37.87 -8.76
N ILE A 247 9.27 -38.46 -9.33
CA ILE A 247 10.49 -38.79 -8.58
C ILE A 247 11.11 -37.55 -7.98
N LEU A 248 11.33 -36.49 -8.80
CA LEU A 248 11.88 -35.22 -8.40
C LEU A 248 11.06 -34.58 -7.27
N GLN A 249 9.74 -34.45 -7.43
CA GLN A 249 8.83 -33.90 -6.41
C GLN A 249 8.85 -34.73 -5.12
N SER A 250 8.91 -36.08 -5.24
CA SER A 250 8.95 -36.95 -4.05
C SER A 250 10.23 -36.78 -3.23
N ILE A 251 11.37 -36.56 -3.89
CA ILE A 251 12.65 -36.30 -3.23
C ILE A 251 12.62 -34.91 -2.57
N GLU A 252 12.25 -33.89 -3.32
CA GLU A 252 12.22 -32.49 -2.86
C GLU A 252 11.19 -32.25 -1.76
N PHE A 253 10.15 -33.04 -1.66
CA PHE A 253 9.17 -32.98 -0.56
C PHE A 253 9.81 -33.13 0.83
N ASN A 254 10.99 -33.72 0.93
CA ASN A 254 11.72 -33.91 2.19
C ASN A 254 12.66 -32.75 2.50
N SER A 255 12.86 -31.81 1.59
CA SER A 255 13.67 -30.59 1.79
C SER A 255 12.80 -29.41 2.18
N LYS A 256 13.36 -28.50 3.00
CA LYS A 256 12.72 -27.20 3.34
C LYS A 256 13.24 -26.04 2.50
N HIS A 257 14.05 -26.33 1.49
CA HIS A 257 14.62 -25.30 0.63
C HIS A 257 13.51 -24.63 -0.23
N PRO A 258 13.51 -23.30 -0.44
CA PRO A 258 12.48 -22.61 -1.25
C PRO A 258 12.33 -23.16 -2.68
N ILE A 259 13.42 -23.61 -3.30
CA ILE A 259 13.41 -24.26 -4.61
C ILE A 259 12.66 -25.60 -4.55
N ALA A 260 12.89 -26.38 -3.51
CA ALA A 260 12.22 -27.66 -3.29
C ALA A 260 10.70 -27.50 -3.19
N GLN A 261 10.27 -26.52 -2.39
CA GLN A 261 8.86 -26.20 -2.26
C GLN A 261 8.24 -25.79 -3.61
N SER A 262 8.93 -24.98 -4.39
CA SER A 262 8.46 -24.54 -5.73
C SER A 262 8.30 -25.71 -6.71
N ILE A 263 9.14 -26.72 -6.62
CA ILE A 263 9.05 -27.94 -7.42
C ILE A 263 7.84 -28.80 -6.96
N CYS A 264 7.62 -28.90 -5.66
CA CYS A 264 6.46 -29.62 -5.09
C CYS A 264 5.13 -28.94 -5.45
N ASP A 265 5.10 -27.59 -5.46
CA ASP A 265 3.89 -26.81 -5.75
C ASP A 265 3.54 -26.78 -7.26
N TYR A 266 4.41 -27.32 -8.14
CA TYR A 266 4.21 -27.26 -9.58
C TYR A 266 2.96 -28.04 -10.05
N SER A 267 2.70 -29.21 -9.47
CA SER A 267 1.54 -30.06 -9.79
C SER A 267 1.24 -31.02 -8.65
N ASP A 268 -0.02 -31.44 -8.55
CA ASP A 268 -0.39 -32.57 -7.68
C ASP A 268 0.34 -33.83 -8.12
N PHE A 269 0.90 -34.60 -7.19
CA PHE A 269 1.64 -35.83 -7.46
C PHE A 269 1.41 -36.89 -6.39
N SER A 270 1.53 -38.14 -6.81
CA SER A 270 1.48 -39.29 -5.90
C SER A 270 2.85 -39.50 -5.28
N LYS A 271 3.00 -39.17 -3.99
CA LYS A 271 4.27 -39.26 -3.29
C LYS A 271 4.80 -40.68 -3.26
N LEU A 272 6.03 -40.85 -3.74
CA LEU A 272 6.78 -42.10 -3.64
C LEU A 272 7.47 -42.21 -2.28
N LYS A 273 7.76 -43.44 -1.85
CA LYS A 273 8.54 -43.69 -0.65
C LYS A 273 10.00 -43.36 -0.93
N VAL A 274 10.55 -42.43 -0.17
CA VAL A 274 11.95 -41.96 -0.24
C VAL A 274 12.68 -42.47 0.99
N ASP A 275 13.79 -43.15 0.75
CA ASP A 275 14.67 -43.67 1.79
C ASP A 275 16.06 -42.96 1.69
N ASN A 276 16.84 -42.96 2.75
CA ASN A 276 18.22 -42.43 2.82
C ASN A 276 18.41 -40.97 2.31
N PHE A 277 17.40 -40.09 2.51
CA PHE A 277 17.49 -38.69 2.10
C PHE A 277 18.65 -37.99 2.81
N ARG A 278 19.49 -37.26 2.03
CA ARG A 278 20.63 -36.48 2.52
C ARG A 278 20.76 -35.17 1.74
N GLU A 279 20.92 -34.09 2.45
CA GLU A 279 21.32 -32.80 1.84
C GLU A 279 22.84 -32.75 1.74
N ILE A 280 23.33 -32.32 0.55
CA ILE A 280 24.76 -32.13 0.25
C ILE A 280 24.96 -30.63 0.07
N GLU A 281 25.60 -30.01 1.06
CA GLU A 281 25.74 -28.57 1.15
C GLU A 281 26.42 -27.97 -0.11
N GLY A 282 25.76 -26.98 -0.72
CA GLY A 282 26.25 -26.30 -1.92
C GLY A 282 26.06 -27.05 -3.24
N TYR A 283 25.46 -28.25 -3.23
CA TYR A 283 25.26 -29.10 -4.41
C TYR A 283 23.79 -29.46 -4.65
N GLY A 284 23.09 -29.96 -3.66
CA GLY A 284 21.72 -30.44 -3.77
C GLY A 284 21.38 -31.54 -2.78
N VAL A 285 20.58 -32.52 -3.21
CA VAL A 285 20.13 -33.63 -2.36
C VAL A 285 20.37 -34.98 -3.03
N GLN A 286 20.52 -36.03 -2.23
CA GLN A 286 20.61 -37.43 -2.62
C GLN A 286 19.52 -38.21 -1.89
N ALA A 287 18.91 -39.16 -2.57
CA ALA A 287 17.92 -40.05 -1.98
C ALA A 287 17.76 -41.36 -2.74
N ASP A 288 17.24 -42.38 -2.06
CA ASP A 288 16.94 -43.67 -2.67
C ASP A 288 15.43 -43.82 -2.85
N ILE A 289 15.03 -44.30 -4.05
CA ILE A 289 13.67 -44.73 -4.35
C ILE A 289 13.73 -46.13 -4.91
N GLY A 290 13.18 -47.10 -4.19
CA GLY A 290 13.34 -48.53 -4.50
C GLY A 290 14.80 -48.93 -4.40
N ASN A 291 15.35 -49.47 -5.49
CA ASN A 291 16.75 -49.93 -5.54
C ASN A 291 17.68 -48.93 -6.26
N MET A 292 17.22 -47.71 -6.56
CA MET A 292 18.01 -46.71 -7.30
C MET A 292 18.28 -45.48 -6.45
N THR A 293 19.51 -45.01 -6.53
CA THR A 293 19.92 -43.74 -5.94
C THR A 293 19.76 -42.60 -6.94
N TYR A 294 19.07 -41.55 -6.52
CA TYR A 294 18.82 -40.36 -7.30
C TYR A 294 19.50 -39.14 -6.67
N TYR A 295 19.89 -38.25 -7.50
CA TYR A 295 20.49 -36.95 -7.12
C TYR A 295 19.66 -35.84 -7.72
N VAL A 296 19.46 -34.77 -6.93
CA VAL A 296 18.81 -33.54 -7.38
C VAL A 296 19.69 -32.36 -7.03
N GLY A 297 19.98 -31.49 -7.98
CA GLY A 297 20.83 -30.34 -7.69
C GLY A 297 21.26 -29.53 -8.90
N SER A 298 22.30 -28.69 -8.70
CA SER A 298 22.83 -27.76 -9.69
C SER A 298 23.70 -28.43 -10.76
N SER A 299 24.02 -27.70 -11.84
CA SER A 299 24.96 -28.16 -12.88
C SER A 299 26.36 -28.49 -12.31
N LYS A 300 26.76 -27.83 -11.22
CA LYS A 300 28.00 -28.12 -10.51
C LYS A 300 27.99 -29.53 -9.95
N PHE A 301 26.86 -29.98 -9.42
CA PHE A 301 26.72 -31.32 -8.86
C PHE A 301 26.81 -32.41 -9.95
N VAL A 302 26.15 -32.19 -11.09
CA VAL A 302 26.24 -33.10 -12.25
C VAL A 302 27.70 -33.24 -12.75
N LYS A 303 28.43 -32.12 -12.86
CA LYS A 303 29.84 -32.10 -13.31
C LYS A 303 30.77 -32.83 -12.33
N GLU A 304 30.55 -32.67 -11.02
CA GLU A 304 31.39 -33.33 -10.01
C GLU A 304 31.18 -34.84 -9.96
N GLN A 305 29.96 -35.29 -10.21
CA GLN A 305 29.66 -36.72 -10.34
C GLN A 305 30.08 -37.31 -11.71
N CYS A 306 30.64 -36.52 -12.63
CA CYS A 306 31.09 -36.93 -13.96
C CYS A 306 29.98 -37.63 -14.78
N VAL A 307 28.74 -37.20 -14.65
CA VAL A 307 27.57 -37.79 -15.29
C VAL A 307 27.34 -37.19 -16.68
N ASP A 308 27.01 -38.04 -17.65
CA ASP A 308 26.68 -37.60 -19.00
C ASP A 308 25.38 -36.78 -19.02
N ASN A 309 25.50 -35.56 -19.54
CA ASN A 309 24.37 -34.65 -19.70
C ASN A 309 23.91 -34.59 -21.16
N ILE A 310 22.78 -35.19 -21.47
CA ILE A 310 22.17 -35.17 -22.81
C ILE A 310 21.32 -33.92 -23.07
N TYR A 311 21.08 -33.08 -22.07
CA TYR A 311 20.22 -31.89 -22.12
C TYR A 311 20.98 -30.60 -22.37
N ILE A 312 22.13 -30.61 -23.03
CA ILE A 312 23.01 -29.45 -23.23
C ILE A 312 22.32 -28.31 -23.99
N GLU A 313 21.51 -28.63 -25.00
CA GLU A 313 20.78 -27.62 -25.77
C GLU A 313 19.69 -26.95 -24.92
N ASP A 314 18.96 -27.73 -24.13
CA ASP A 314 17.93 -27.20 -23.22
C ASP A 314 18.56 -26.43 -22.06
N GLU A 315 19.68 -26.90 -21.51
CA GLU A 315 20.48 -26.17 -20.53
C GLU A 315 20.86 -24.78 -21.04
N LYS A 316 21.39 -24.70 -22.26
CA LYS A 316 21.73 -23.42 -22.89
C LYS A 316 20.49 -22.53 -23.05
N ARG A 317 19.40 -23.10 -23.56
CA ARG A 317 18.13 -22.38 -23.72
C ARG A 317 17.62 -21.82 -22.39
N PHE A 318 17.72 -22.58 -21.29
CA PHE A 318 17.28 -22.14 -19.95
C PHE A 318 18.23 -21.06 -19.39
N LEU A 319 19.54 -21.20 -19.58
CA LEU A 319 20.52 -20.21 -19.18
C LEU A 319 20.35 -18.89 -19.95
N ASP A 320 20.08 -18.96 -21.26
CA ASP A 320 19.82 -17.78 -22.09
C ASP A 320 18.55 -17.03 -21.65
N LYS A 321 17.59 -17.75 -21.04
CA LYS A 321 16.38 -17.19 -20.41
C LYS A 321 16.58 -16.79 -18.94
N GLY A 322 17.79 -16.93 -18.38
CA GLY A 322 18.12 -16.57 -17.00
C GLY A 322 17.48 -17.49 -15.93
N TYR A 323 17.10 -18.70 -16.29
CA TYR A 323 16.50 -19.64 -15.35
C TYR A 323 17.55 -20.28 -14.44
N THR A 324 17.15 -20.54 -13.20
CA THR A 324 17.89 -21.44 -12.30
C THR A 324 17.56 -22.87 -12.69
N ILE A 325 18.57 -23.68 -13.02
CA ILE A 325 18.37 -25.04 -13.51
C ILE A 325 18.59 -26.05 -12.39
N ILE A 326 17.62 -26.94 -12.22
CA ILE A 326 17.72 -28.10 -11.34
C ILE A 326 17.71 -29.36 -12.19
N TYR A 327 18.63 -30.25 -11.89
CA TYR A 327 18.82 -31.53 -12.56
C TYR A 327 18.35 -32.68 -11.68
N LEU A 328 17.61 -33.62 -12.25
CA LEU A 328 17.42 -34.95 -11.70
C LEU A 328 18.36 -35.90 -12.44
N PHE A 329 19.21 -36.62 -11.72
CA PHE A 329 20.17 -37.53 -12.32
C PHE A 329 20.46 -38.77 -11.44
N THR A 330 21.08 -39.79 -12.02
CA THR A 330 21.62 -40.97 -11.33
C THR A 330 23.14 -40.98 -11.50
N ASN A 331 23.83 -41.97 -10.99
CA ASN A 331 25.26 -42.16 -11.21
C ASN A 331 25.64 -42.36 -12.69
N GLU A 332 24.66 -42.67 -13.56
CA GLU A 332 24.91 -42.99 -14.97
C GLU A 332 24.55 -41.88 -15.93
N LYS A 333 23.43 -41.18 -15.69
CA LYS A 333 22.89 -40.19 -16.63
C LYS A 333 21.98 -39.17 -15.99
N VAL A 334 21.85 -38.00 -16.63
CA VAL A 334 20.81 -37.02 -16.34
C VAL A 334 19.47 -37.56 -16.88
N LEU A 335 18.45 -37.49 -16.02
CA LEU A 335 17.07 -38.00 -16.31
C LEU A 335 16.13 -36.87 -16.71
N GLY A 336 16.48 -35.63 -16.41
CA GLY A 336 15.71 -34.46 -16.80
C GLY A 336 16.20 -33.18 -16.11
N ILE A 337 15.77 -32.05 -16.65
CA ILE A 337 16.06 -30.72 -16.14
C ILE A 337 14.78 -29.91 -15.96
N VAL A 338 14.79 -29.05 -14.96
CA VAL A 338 13.70 -28.13 -14.65
C VAL A 338 14.27 -26.72 -14.50
N GLY A 339 13.68 -25.77 -15.22
CA GLY A 339 14.00 -24.35 -15.15
C GLY A 339 13.08 -23.62 -14.19
N LEU A 340 13.68 -22.92 -13.23
CA LEU A 340 12.98 -22.12 -12.23
C LEU A 340 13.31 -20.63 -12.42
N ALA A 341 12.30 -19.80 -12.26
CA ALA A 341 12.50 -18.34 -12.23
C ALA A 341 11.53 -17.71 -11.22
N ASP A 342 11.91 -16.55 -10.75
CA ASP A 342 11.01 -15.66 -10.02
C ASP A 342 10.13 -14.94 -11.05
N THR A 343 8.84 -15.15 -10.98
CA THR A 343 7.89 -14.67 -11.99
C THR A 343 7.39 -13.26 -11.69
N VAL A 344 7.18 -12.47 -12.73
CA VAL A 344 6.61 -11.13 -12.64
C VAL A 344 5.19 -11.18 -12.10
N LYS A 345 4.86 -10.29 -11.14
CA LYS A 345 3.49 -10.15 -10.63
C LYS A 345 2.52 -9.69 -11.73
N ALA A 346 1.28 -10.12 -11.64
CA ALA A 346 0.23 -9.67 -12.55
C ALA A 346 0.04 -8.14 -12.48
N GLY A 347 -0.23 -7.50 -13.63
CA GLY A 347 -0.46 -6.06 -13.72
C GLY A 347 0.81 -5.18 -13.70
N VAL A 348 2.00 -5.75 -13.53
CA VAL A 348 3.25 -4.96 -13.50
C VAL A 348 3.54 -4.32 -14.84
N LYS A 349 3.39 -5.06 -15.94
CA LYS A 349 3.64 -4.52 -17.29
C LYS A 349 2.69 -3.37 -17.63
N GLU A 350 1.44 -3.51 -17.28
CA GLU A 350 0.40 -2.49 -17.44
C GLU A 350 0.73 -1.25 -16.59
N LEU A 351 1.17 -1.45 -15.35
CA LEU A 351 1.63 -0.36 -14.48
C LEU A 351 2.79 0.42 -15.11
N ILE A 352 3.83 -0.27 -15.61
CA ILE A 352 4.99 0.39 -16.20
C ILE A 352 4.59 1.24 -17.42
N ILE A 353 3.73 0.70 -18.28
CA ILE A 353 3.17 1.45 -19.44
C ILE A 353 2.43 2.69 -18.94
N GLU A 354 1.59 2.55 -17.92
CA GLU A 354 0.81 3.65 -17.36
C GLU A 354 1.70 4.73 -16.74
N LEU A 355 2.75 4.35 -15.98
CA LEU A 355 3.71 5.28 -15.40
C LEU A 355 4.46 6.07 -16.50
N LYS A 356 4.88 5.40 -17.57
CA LYS A 356 5.50 6.06 -18.74
C LYS A 356 4.52 7.05 -19.40
N ASN A 357 3.25 6.70 -19.56
CA ASN A 357 2.20 7.58 -20.07
C ASN A 357 1.94 8.80 -19.14
N MET A 358 2.19 8.65 -17.85
CA MET A 358 2.16 9.74 -16.87
C MET A 358 3.46 10.58 -16.85
N ASN A 359 4.37 10.40 -17.83
CA ASN A 359 5.68 11.03 -17.91
C ASN A 359 6.55 10.78 -16.65
N LYS A 360 6.52 9.56 -16.10
CA LYS A 360 7.39 9.14 -15.01
C LYS A 360 8.59 8.36 -15.56
N ASN A 361 9.76 8.65 -15.02
CA ASN A 361 10.95 7.81 -15.25
C ASN A 361 10.84 6.60 -14.33
N VAL A 362 11.02 5.41 -14.90
CA VAL A 362 10.91 4.17 -14.13
C VAL A 362 12.28 3.50 -14.06
N TYR A 363 12.65 3.06 -12.86
CA TYR A 363 13.92 2.41 -12.55
C TYR A 363 13.66 1.08 -11.86
N MET A 364 14.54 0.12 -12.08
CA MET A 364 14.59 -1.13 -11.33
C MET A 364 15.96 -1.28 -10.67
N LEU A 365 15.96 -1.51 -9.35
CA LEU A 365 17.17 -1.82 -8.57
C LEU A 365 17.10 -3.26 -8.08
N THR A 366 18.22 -3.99 -8.16
CA THR A 366 18.26 -5.37 -7.66
C THR A 366 19.66 -5.77 -7.20
N GLY A 367 19.70 -6.68 -6.22
CA GLY A 367 20.92 -7.38 -5.83
C GLY A 367 21.30 -8.54 -6.74
N ASP A 368 20.42 -8.91 -7.67
CA ASP A 368 20.66 -10.01 -8.61
C ASP A 368 21.68 -9.66 -9.67
N ASN A 369 22.15 -10.69 -10.39
CA ASN A 369 23.07 -10.51 -11.51
C ASN A 369 22.42 -9.77 -12.68
N GLU A 370 23.27 -9.16 -13.52
CA GLU A 370 22.86 -8.31 -14.63
C GLU A 370 22.00 -9.06 -15.67
N ALA A 371 22.31 -10.34 -15.96
CA ALA A 371 21.57 -11.13 -16.94
C ALA A 371 20.11 -11.33 -16.51
N SER A 372 19.88 -11.79 -15.28
CA SER A 372 18.54 -11.97 -14.72
C SER A 372 17.77 -10.64 -14.64
N ALA A 373 18.45 -9.56 -14.23
CA ALA A 373 17.82 -8.24 -14.14
C ALA A 373 17.36 -7.74 -15.52
N LYS A 374 18.20 -7.86 -16.55
CA LYS A 374 17.87 -7.43 -17.92
C LYS A 374 16.71 -8.21 -18.53
N ILE A 375 16.59 -9.51 -18.25
CA ILE A 375 15.51 -10.33 -18.77
C ILE A 375 14.17 -9.83 -18.22
N ILE A 376 14.05 -9.69 -16.90
CA ILE A 376 12.83 -9.16 -16.27
C ILE A 376 12.53 -7.74 -16.74
N ALA A 377 13.54 -6.86 -16.79
CA ALA A 377 13.36 -5.48 -17.23
C ALA A 377 12.83 -5.37 -18.67
N ASN A 378 13.37 -6.19 -19.58
CA ASN A 378 12.90 -6.24 -20.97
C ASN A 378 11.47 -6.76 -21.07
N GLU A 379 11.11 -7.77 -20.26
CA GLU A 379 9.76 -8.34 -20.21
C GLU A 379 8.71 -7.29 -19.81
N ILE A 380 9.03 -6.48 -18.78
CA ILE A 380 8.11 -5.47 -18.25
C ILE A 380 8.29 -4.08 -18.86
N GLY A 381 9.33 -3.90 -19.69
CA GLY A 381 9.59 -2.66 -20.41
C GLY A 381 10.25 -1.56 -19.57
N ILE A 382 11.14 -1.88 -18.63
CA ILE A 382 11.93 -0.89 -17.88
C ILE A 382 13.31 -0.73 -18.56
N ASP A 383 13.68 0.52 -18.86
CA ASP A 383 14.93 0.83 -19.55
C ASP A 383 16.11 1.10 -18.57
N ASN A 384 15.80 1.64 -17.38
CA ASN A 384 16.83 2.00 -16.39
C ASN A 384 16.94 0.89 -15.34
N VAL A 385 18.02 0.14 -15.38
CA VAL A 385 18.26 -1.04 -14.53
C VAL A 385 19.63 -0.97 -13.89
N GLU A 386 19.67 -1.14 -12.59
CA GLU A 386 20.92 -1.29 -11.82
C GLU A 386 20.90 -2.64 -11.09
N SER A 387 21.92 -3.44 -11.32
CA SER A 387 22.05 -4.80 -10.83
C SER A 387 23.25 -4.98 -9.91
N ASN A 388 23.36 -6.15 -9.24
CA ASN A 388 24.44 -6.46 -8.29
C ASN A 388 24.57 -5.46 -7.14
N LEU A 389 23.50 -4.80 -6.74
CA LEU A 389 23.50 -3.77 -5.70
C LEU A 389 23.40 -4.38 -4.30
N THR A 390 24.31 -4.03 -3.42
CA THR A 390 24.13 -4.23 -1.98
C THR A 390 23.08 -3.26 -1.41
N PRO A 391 22.47 -3.53 -0.24
CA PRO A 391 21.53 -2.60 0.39
C PRO A 391 22.11 -1.19 0.60
N LYS A 392 23.40 -1.07 0.91
CA LYS A 392 24.08 0.24 1.02
C LYS A 392 24.16 0.97 -0.32
N GLN A 393 24.45 0.26 -1.41
CA GLN A 393 24.52 0.86 -2.73
C GLN A 393 23.15 1.29 -3.23
N LYS A 394 22.08 0.51 -2.96
CA LYS A 394 20.70 0.94 -3.23
C LYS A 394 20.37 2.24 -2.49
N LEU A 395 20.69 2.32 -1.19
CA LEU A 395 20.51 3.55 -0.38
C LEU A 395 21.21 4.74 -1.02
N VAL A 396 22.50 4.61 -1.37
CA VAL A 396 23.30 5.70 -1.99
C VAL A 396 22.69 6.12 -3.32
N TYR A 397 22.28 5.16 -4.17
CA TYR A 397 21.64 5.45 -5.44
C TYR A 397 20.37 6.26 -5.28
N ILE A 398 19.48 5.86 -4.37
CA ILE A 398 18.23 6.56 -4.05
C ILE A 398 18.52 7.95 -3.48
N SER A 399 19.46 8.08 -2.54
CA SER A 399 19.85 9.38 -1.97
C SER A 399 20.33 10.34 -3.04
N ASN A 400 21.26 9.92 -3.90
CA ASN A 400 21.78 10.75 -4.98
C ASN A 400 20.69 11.17 -5.98
N LEU A 401 19.78 10.25 -6.33
CA LEU A 401 18.68 10.54 -7.24
C LEU A 401 17.67 11.51 -6.60
N ASN A 402 17.49 11.46 -5.28
CA ASN A 402 16.54 12.27 -4.52
C ASN A 402 17.10 13.66 -4.14
N GLU A 403 18.39 13.77 -3.78
CA GLU A 403 19.02 15.04 -3.36
C GLU A 403 18.83 16.18 -4.37
N ASN A 404 18.91 15.85 -5.66
CA ASN A 404 18.80 16.84 -6.74
C ASN A 404 17.35 17.21 -7.08
N THR A 405 16.36 16.41 -6.71
CA THR A 405 15.00 16.54 -7.26
C THR A 405 13.90 16.48 -6.22
N ASN A 406 14.15 15.90 -5.04
CA ASN A 406 13.13 15.55 -4.01
C ASN A 406 11.83 15.01 -4.65
N SER A 407 12.00 14.10 -5.61
CA SER A 407 10.92 13.61 -6.47
C SER A 407 10.99 12.10 -6.74
N VAL A 408 11.66 11.36 -5.84
CA VAL A 408 11.82 9.92 -5.94
C VAL A 408 10.77 9.22 -5.07
N MET A 409 10.03 8.29 -5.69
CA MET A 409 9.22 7.28 -5.00
C MET A 409 9.97 5.96 -5.07
N MET A 410 10.30 5.36 -3.93
CA MET A 410 10.85 4.01 -3.84
C MET A 410 9.75 3.03 -3.45
N VAL A 411 9.63 1.94 -4.20
CA VAL A 411 8.68 0.85 -3.95
C VAL A 411 9.47 -0.43 -3.67
N GLY A 412 9.24 -1.05 -2.52
CA GLY A 412 9.97 -2.24 -2.07
C GLY A 412 9.16 -3.11 -1.10
N ASP A 413 9.70 -4.27 -0.70
CA ASP A 413 9.08 -5.18 0.28
C ASP A 413 9.20 -4.70 1.73
N GLY A 414 10.04 -3.71 1.99
CA GLY A 414 10.23 -3.06 3.28
C GLY A 414 11.14 -3.78 4.26
N ILE A 415 11.47 -5.04 4.06
CA ILE A 415 12.37 -5.78 4.97
C ILE A 415 13.84 -5.45 4.66
N ASN A 416 14.24 -5.68 3.42
CA ASN A 416 15.62 -5.46 2.97
C ASN A 416 15.86 -4.02 2.52
N ASP A 417 14.83 -3.32 2.08
CA ASP A 417 14.89 -2.00 1.48
C ASP A 417 14.54 -0.85 2.42
N SER A 418 14.32 -1.12 3.71
CA SER A 418 13.97 -0.12 4.73
C SER A 418 14.83 1.16 4.70
N PRO A 419 16.18 1.09 4.55
CA PRO A 419 16.99 2.30 4.45
C PRO A 419 16.73 3.08 3.14
N SER A 420 16.52 2.39 2.03
CA SER A 420 16.23 2.98 0.72
C SER A 420 14.86 3.64 0.67
N LEU A 421 13.84 3.02 1.31
CA LEU A 421 12.51 3.57 1.46
C LEU A 421 12.53 4.90 2.24
N LYS A 422 13.30 4.98 3.34
CA LYS A 422 13.45 6.19 4.14
C LYS A 422 14.23 7.31 3.44
N ALA A 423 15.13 6.98 2.52
CA ALA A 423 15.92 7.96 1.78
C ALA A 423 15.17 8.57 0.58
N ALA A 424 14.13 7.94 0.11
CA ALA A 424 13.29 8.46 -0.94
C ALA A 424 12.44 9.65 -0.45
N ALA A 425 11.90 10.45 -1.37
CA ALA A 425 10.90 11.46 -1.02
C ALA A 425 9.59 10.82 -0.53
N ILE A 426 9.26 9.63 -1.06
CA ILE A 426 8.17 8.77 -0.61
C ILE A 426 8.62 7.30 -0.68
N GLY A 427 8.59 6.63 0.46
CA GLY A 427 8.76 5.18 0.56
C GLY A 427 7.42 4.47 0.54
N VAL A 428 7.28 3.49 -0.35
CA VAL A 428 6.07 2.66 -0.50
C VAL A 428 6.44 1.21 -0.23
N SER A 429 5.85 0.59 0.79
CA SER A 429 6.00 -0.84 1.03
C SER A 429 4.84 -1.63 0.41
N VAL A 430 5.18 -2.76 -0.22
CA VAL A 430 4.23 -3.70 -0.80
C VAL A 430 4.06 -4.86 0.17
N GLU A 431 2.82 -5.35 0.31
CA GLU A 431 2.48 -6.49 1.18
C GLU A 431 2.98 -6.29 2.62
N GLY A 432 2.36 -5.36 3.34
CA GLY A 432 2.75 -4.93 4.69
C GLY A 432 2.70 -6.01 5.79
N GLY A 433 3.34 -7.15 5.54
CA GLY A 433 3.34 -8.30 6.43
C GLY A 433 4.31 -8.24 7.60
N SER A 434 5.26 -7.31 7.65
CA SER A 434 6.16 -7.17 8.80
C SER A 434 6.04 -5.80 9.46
N ASP A 435 6.09 -5.78 10.80
CA ASP A 435 6.08 -4.54 11.60
C ASP A 435 7.22 -3.59 11.19
N ILE A 436 8.35 -4.13 10.70
CA ILE A 436 9.54 -3.37 10.28
C ILE A 436 9.29 -2.60 8.97
N SER A 437 8.60 -3.19 8.01
CA SER A 437 8.27 -2.53 6.75
C SER A 437 7.25 -1.42 6.95
N ALA A 438 6.31 -1.61 7.86
CA ALA A 438 5.36 -0.58 8.26
C ALA A 438 6.06 0.65 8.85
N ASP A 439 7.11 0.51 9.66
CA ASP A 439 7.80 1.65 10.27
C ASP A 439 8.69 2.43 9.29
N SER A 440 9.13 1.80 8.21
CA SER A 440 10.12 2.36 7.28
C SER A 440 9.54 3.06 6.07
N SER A 441 8.26 2.87 5.77
CA SER A 441 7.58 3.44 4.60
C SER A 441 6.60 4.55 4.98
N ASP A 442 6.30 5.45 4.04
CA ASP A 442 5.29 6.51 4.17
C ASP A 442 3.90 6.03 3.75
N ILE A 443 3.88 5.05 2.85
CA ILE A 443 2.68 4.47 2.26
C ILE A 443 2.81 2.95 2.28
N ILE A 444 1.72 2.27 2.66
CA ILE A 444 1.65 0.82 2.73
C ILE A 444 0.58 0.34 1.75
N LEU A 445 0.96 -0.60 0.89
CA LEU A 445 0.05 -1.29 -0.01
C LEU A 445 -0.26 -2.67 0.58
N MET A 446 -1.53 -2.90 0.90
CA MET A 446 -2.02 -4.21 1.41
C MET A 446 -2.57 -5.09 0.29
N ASN A 447 -2.54 -4.60 -0.93
CA ASN A 447 -3.03 -5.27 -2.12
C ASN A 447 -1.84 -5.76 -2.95
N SER A 448 -1.89 -6.99 -3.42
CA SER A 448 -0.87 -7.59 -4.28
C SER A 448 -0.87 -7.03 -5.71
N ASN A 449 -1.99 -6.39 -6.14
CA ASN A 449 -2.09 -5.79 -7.46
C ASN A 449 -1.27 -4.49 -7.55
N MET A 450 -0.22 -4.51 -8.34
CA MET A 450 0.68 -3.38 -8.52
C MET A 450 0.05 -2.16 -9.24
N GLU A 451 -1.05 -2.33 -9.97
CA GLU A 451 -1.75 -1.24 -10.67
C GLU A 451 -2.26 -0.14 -9.72
N ILE A 452 -2.44 -0.47 -8.43
CA ILE A 452 -2.88 0.52 -7.43
C ILE A 452 -1.89 1.67 -7.23
N ILE A 453 -0.61 1.51 -7.61
CA ILE A 453 0.39 2.59 -7.60
C ILE A 453 0.00 3.70 -8.58
N SER A 454 -0.55 3.34 -9.73
CA SER A 454 -1.06 4.34 -10.68
C SER A 454 -2.25 5.10 -10.11
N LEU A 455 -3.16 4.40 -9.42
CA LEU A 455 -4.29 5.01 -8.69
C LEU A 455 -3.79 5.97 -7.61
N LEU A 456 -2.79 5.59 -6.83
CA LEU A 456 -2.16 6.43 -5.81
C LEU A 456 -1.67 7.76 -6.40
N LEU A 457 -0.89 7.71 -7.48
CA LEU A 457 -0.36 8.89 -8.17
C LEU A 457 -1.47 9.76 -8.79
N LYS A 458 -2.49 9.15 -9.40
CA LYS A 458 -3.66 9.87 -9.96
C LYS A 458 -4.44 10.59 -8.88
N VAL A 459 -4.72 9.91 -7.77
CA VAL A 459 -5.45 10.50 -6.63
C VAL A 459 -4.62 11.62 -6.01
N GLY A 460 -3.31 11.44 -5.78
CA GLY A 460 -2.43 12.49 -5.27
C GLY A 460 -2.45 13.75 -6.14
N ASN A 461 -2.30 13.59 -7.46
CA ASN A 461 -2.35 14.70 -8.42
C ASN A 461 -3.73 15.39 -8.43
N LYS A 462 -4.82 14.61 -8.44
CA LYS A 462 -6.20 15.13 -8.41
C LYS A 462 -6.47 15.90 -7.12
N THR A 463 -6.02 15.38 -5.97
CA THR A 463 -6.15 16.00 -4.67
C THR A 463 -5.49 17.39 -4.64
N ASN A 464 -4.24 17.47 -5.07
CA ASN A 464 -3.52 18.74 -5.14
C ASN A 464 -4.18 19.76 -6.08
N ARG A 465 -4.71 19.30 -7.21
CA ARG A 465 -5.48 20.17 -8.13
C ARG A 465 -6.73 20.72 -7.46
N ILE A 466 -7.50 19.89 -6.77
CA ILE A 466 -8.72 20.29 -6.07
C ILE A 466 -8.41 21.24 -4.91
N ILE A 467 -7.35 20.98 -4.14
CA ILE A 467 -6.91 21.90 -3.09
C ILE A 467 -6.59 23.29 -3.67
N LYS A 468 -5.81 23.35 -4.76
CA LYS A 468 -5.51 24.62 -5.43
C LYS A 468 -6.77 25.35 -5.92
N GLN A 469 -7.73 24.62 -6.49
CA GLN A 469 -9.03 25.20 -6.90
C GLN A 469 -9.80 25.74 -5.70
N ASN A 470 -9.88 24.96 -4.61
CA ASN A 470 -10.58 25.38 -3.40
C ASN A 470 -9.96 26.64 -2.78
N LEU A 471 -8.62 26.69 -2.71
CA LEU A 471 -7.90 27.87 -2.19
C LEU A 471 -8.11 29.08 -3.07
N PHE A 472 -8.03 28.92 -4.40
CA PHE A 472 -8.27 30.01 -5.34
C PHE A 472 -9.67 30.59 -5.17
N TRP A 473 -10.71 29.75 -5.18
CA TRP A 473 -12.08 30.21 -5.04
C TRP A 473 -12.36 30.83 -3.68
N ALA A 474 -11.81 30.25 -2.59
CA ALA A 474 -11.96 30.82 -1.25
C ALA A 474 -11.36 32.21 -1.13
N VAL A 475 -10.16 32.45 -1.67
CA VAL A 475 -9.50 33.76 -1.65
C VAL A 475 -10.19 34.73 -2.57
N PHE A 476 -10.45 34.34 -3.81
CA PHE A 476 -11.11 35.19 -4.82
C PHE A 476 -12.46 35.70 -4.36
N TYR A 477 -13.28 34.78 -3.82
CA TYR A 477 -14.60 35.13 -3.31
C TYR A 477 -14.53 36.12 -2.15
N ASN A 478 -13.64 35.87 -1.17
CA ASN A 478 -13.48 36.81 -0.02
C ASN A 478 -13.00 38.17 -0.48
N CYS A 479 -12.02 38.26 -1.37
CA CYS A 479 -11.54 39.55 -1.91
C CYS A 479 -12.66 40.31 -2.63
N LEU A 480 -13.45 39.64 -3.48
CA LEU A 480 -14.58 40.24 -4.19
C LEU A 480 -15.63 40.81 -3.22
N MET A 481 -16.04 39.97 -2.26
CA MET A 481 -17.07 40.33 -1.29
C MET A 481 -16.65 41.42 -0.32
N ILE A 482 -15.36 41.53 0.03
CA ILE A 482 -14.82 42.66 0.85
C ILE A 482 -15.03 43.96 0.10
N VAL A 483 -14.69 44.04 -1.18
CA VAL A 483 -14.87 45.25 -1.99
C VAL A 483 -16.34 45.68 -2.01
N VAL A 484 -17.27 44.74 -2.18
CA VAL A 484 -18.70 45.01 -2.16
C VAL A 484 -19.17 45.45 -0.77
N ALA A 485 -18.65 44.83 0.29
CA ALA A 485 -19.03 45.12 1.68
C ALA A 485 -18.54 46.50 2.21
N THR A 486 -17.49 47.09 1.60
CA THR A 486 -16.99 48.40 1.98
C THR A 486 -17.97 49.55 1.70
N GLY A 487 -19.03 49.30 0.90
CA GLY A 487 -19.97 50.34 0.49
C GLY A 487 -19.44 51.31 -0.58
N LEU A 488 -18.27 50.99 -1.20
CA LEU A 488 -17.72 51.78 -2.33
C LEU A 488 -18.52 51.59 -3.62
N LEU A 489 -19.23 50.47 -3.75
CA LEU A 489 -20.12 50.18 -4.85
C LEU A 489 -21.57 50.52 -4.49
N PRO A 490 -22.45 50.86 -5.46
CA PRO A 490 -23.85 51.19 -5.17
C PRO A 490 -24.70 49.91 -4.85
N ILE A 491 -24.07 48.96 -4.19
CA ILE A 491 -24.64 47.68 -3.76
C ILE A 491 -24.61 47.64 -2.24
N HIS A 492 -25.77 47.72 -1.60
CA HIS A 492 -25.86 47.64 -0.13
C HIS A 492 -26.07 46.17 0.28
N ILE A 493 -25.06 45.61 0.95
CA ILE A 493 -25.13 44.27 1.54
C ILE A 493 -25.22 44.41 3.05
N ASN A 494 -26.19 43.74 3.65
CA ASN A 494 -26.30 43.64 5.11
C ASN A 494 -25.54 42.41 5.63
N PRO A 495 -25.21 42.33 6.94
CA PRO A 495 -24.49 41.19 7.51
C PRO A 495 -25.17 39.82 7.30
N MET A 496 -26.50 39.81 7.12
CA MET A 496 -27.25 38.55 6.87
C MET A 496 -26.97 38.02 5.47
N ILE A 497 -27.01 38.88 4.44
CA ILE A 497 -26.66 38.49 3.05
C ILE A 497 -25.19 38.06 3.00
N ALA A 498 -24.30 38.80 3.67
CA ALA A 498 -22.88 38.46 3.79
C ALA A 498 -22.65 37.06 4.36
N SER A 499 -23.35 36.71 5.45
CA SER A 499 -23.23 35.36 6.06
C SER A 499 -23.81 34.24 5.19
N MET A 500 -24.92 34.50 4.45
CA MET A 500 -25.45 33.53 3.49
C MET A 500 -24.45 33.27 2.34
N ALA A 501 -23.85 34.33 1.83
CA ALA A 501 -22.84 34.24 0.77
C ALA A 501 -21.59 33.45 1.23
N MET A 502 -21.13 33.65 2.46
CA MET A 502 -20.07 32.83 3.06
C MET A 502 -20.43 31.34 3.18
N MET A 503 -21.69 31.01 3.56
CA MET A 503 -22.14 29.62 3.59
C MET A 503 -22.06 29.00 2.20
N MET A 504 -22.45 29.72 1.15
CA MET A 504 -22.35 29.24 -0.24
C MET A 504 -20.90 28.97 -0.64
N SER A 505 -19.94 29.86 -0.30
CA SER A 505 -18.51 29.64 -0.53
C SER A 505 -18.01 28.34 0.14
N SER A 506 -18.38 28.13 1.40
CA SER A 506 -18.00 26.91 2.12
C SER A 506 -18.61 25.65 1.50
N LEU A 507 -19.88 25.71 1.04
CA LEU A 507 -20.52 24.61 0.32
C LEU A 507 -19.83 24.29 -1.00
N MET A 508 -19.41 25.31 -1.77
CA MET A 508 -18.65 25.09 -3.00
C MET A 508 -17.35 24.32 -2.76
N VAL A 509 -16.61 24.64 -1.70
CA VAL A 509 -15.39 23.93 -1.31
C VAL A 509 -15.71 22.46 -0.96
N VAL A 510 -16.80 22.23 -0.23
CA VAL A 510 -17.25 20.86 0.11
C VAL A 510 -17.59 20.08 -1.15
N PHE A 511 -18.47 20.63 -2.02
CA PHE A 511 -18.85 19.94 -3.26
C PHE A 511 -17.67 19.68 -4.20
N ASN A 512 -16.73 20.64 -4.33
CA ASN A 512 -15.55 20.43 -5.14
C ASN A 512 -14.64 19.32 -4.56
N SER A 513 -14.51 19.25 -3.22
CA SER A 513 -13.74 18.20 -2.54
C SER A 513 -14.38 16.82 -2.70
N LEU A 514 -15.71 16.71 -2.73
CA LEU A 514 -16.42 15.44 -2.97
C LEU A 514 -16.20 14.85 -4.37
N ARG A 515 -15.71 15.63 -5.34
CA ARG A 515 -15.28 15.11 -6.66
C ARG A 515 -14.07 14.16 -6.56
N LEU A 516 -13.46 14.03 -5.41
CA LEU A 516 -12.39 13.07 -5.14
C LEU A 516 -12.93 11.64 -4.90
N LEU A 517 -14.17 11.51 -4.48
CA LEU A 517 -14.84 10.21 -4.38
C LEU A 517 -14.98 9.56 -5.76
#